data_3b0014f9baa666acda2fd8b3860c310f
#
_entry.id   3b0014f9baa666acda2fd8b3860c310f
#
_cell.length_a   1.000
_cell.length_b   1.000
_cell.length_c   1.000
_cell.angle_alpha   90.00
_cell.angle_beta   90.00
_cell.angle_gamma   90.00
#
_symmetry.space_group_name_H-M   'P 1'
#
loop_
_entity.id
_entity.type
_entity.pdbx_description
1 polymer ?
#
loop_
_entity_poly.entity_id
_entity_poly.type
_entity_poly.pdbx_seq_one_letter_code
_entity_poly.pdbx_strand_id
1 'polypeptide(L)'
;MKILGLEAIEKKDDYIYYIHHYNAIAKIQIMANVISFPVSFTVEMNPLGICTVDLDPLPKDLDYPVLPMTKTLKSYIDDMAREGTLPQT
;
A
#
# COMPACT_ATOMS: atom_id res chain seq x y z
N MET A 1 -9.85 12.78 -5.49
CA MET A 1 -8.62 11.97 -5.41
C MET A 1 -8.90 10.57 -5.94
N LYS A 2 -8.06 10.08 -6.79
CA LYS A 2 -8.21 8.75 -7.38
C LYS A 2 -6.89 8.00 -7.34
N ILE A 3 -6.88 6.77 -6.82
CA ILE A 3 -5.70 5.92 -6.86
C ILE A 3 -5.58 5.34 -8.26
N LEU A 4 -4.49 5.66 -8.96
CA LEU A 4 -4.24 5.13 -10.29
C LEU A 4 -3.60 3.74 -10.23
N GLY A 5 -2.88 3.45 -9.16
CA GLY A 5 -2.31 2.15 -8.92
C GLY A 5 -1.05 2.22 -8.08
N LEU A 6 -0.50 1.03 -7.85
CA LEU A 6 0.81 0.86 -7.24
C LEU A 6 1.74 0.30 -8.31
N GLU A 7 2.91 0.90 -8.45
CA GLU A 7 3.91 0.48 -9.42
C GLU A 7 5.16 -0.03 -8.72
N ALA A 8 5.97 -0.83 -9.40
CA ALA A 8 7.24 -1.34 -8.90
C ALA A 8 7.08 -2.00 -7.52
N ILE A 9 6.05 -2.80 -7.34
CA ILE A 9 5.79 -3.47 -6.07
C ILE A 9 6.86 -4.53 -5.86
N GLU A 10 7.60 -4.42 -4.76
CA GLU A 10 8.62 -5.38 -4.39
C GLU A 10 8.32 -5.96 -3.03
N LYS A 11 8.32 -7.27 -2.93
CA LYS A 11 8.20 -7.95 -1.65
C LYS A 11 9.59 -8.11 -1.07
N LYS A 12 9.77 -7.64 0.17
CA LYS A 12 11.04 -7.81 0.86
C LYS A 12 11.17 -9.22 1.41
N ASP A 13 12.40 -9.67 1.61
CA ASP A 13 12.64 -10.96 2.25
C ASP A 13 12.17 -10.94 3.69
N ASP A 14 11.29 -11.88 4.03
CA ASP A 14 10.73 -12.02 5.36
C ASP A 14 11.14 -13.33 5.99
N TYR A 15 11.45 -13.29 7.29
CA TYR A 15 11.72 -14.48 8.06
C TYR A 15 10.45 -15.08 8.67
N ILE A 16 9.34 -14.32 8.62
CA ILE A 16 8.06 -14.73 9.18
C ILE A 16 7.08 -14.89 8.03
N TYR A 17 6.67 -16.12 7.74
CA TYR A 17 5.91 -16.43 6.53
C TYR A 17 4.49 -15.84 6.49
N TYR A 18 3.93 -15.44 7.61
CA TYR A 18 2.59 -14.85 7.65
C TYR A 18 2.61 -13.32 7.68
N ILE A 19 3.79 -12.70 7.67
CA ILE A 19 3.96 -11.25 7.61
C ILE A 19 4.81 -10.94 6.38
N HIS A 20 4.27 -10.12 5.49
CA HIS A 20 4.94 -9.74 4.25
C HIS A 20 5.14 -8.24 4.19
N HIS A 21 6.37 -7.80 3.95
CA HIS A 21 6.72 -6.40 3.80
C HIS A 21 6.89 -6.06 2.33
N TYR A 22 6.31 -4.94 1.92
CA TYR A 22 6.35 -4.49 0.53
C TYR A 22 6.80 -3.06 0.43
N ASN A 23 7.47 -2.74 -0.68
CA ASN A 23 7.72 -1.38 -1.13
C ASN A 23 7.07 -1.20 -2.48
N ALA A 24 6.54 -0.02 -2.73
CA ALA A 24 5.91 0.29 -4.01
C ALA A 24 5.95 1.79 -4.26
N ILE A 25 5.57 2.18 -5.47
CA ILE A 25 5.36 3.58 -5.82
C ILE A 25 3.85 3.77 -5.98
N ALA A 26 3.27 4.63 -5.16
CA ALA A 26 1.86 4.97 -5.27
C ALA A 26 1.69 6.07 -6.31
N LYS A 27 0.71 5.90 -7.19
CA LYS A 27 0.38 6.89 -8.23
C LYS A 27 -1.06 7.34 -8.02
N ILE A 28 -1.23 8.62 -7.75
CA ILE A 28 -2.52 9.18 -7.36
C ILE A 28 -2.83 10.40 -8.21
N GLN A 29 -4.05 10.47 -8.70
CA GLN A 29 -4.56 11.64 -9.40
C GLN A 29 -5.35 12.52 -8.44
N ILE A 30 -4.96 13.79 -8.34
CA ILE A 30 -5.65 14.79 -7.54
C ILE A 30 -6.00 15.95 -8.48
N MET A 31 -7.29 16.12 -8.76
CA MET A 31 -7.78 17.07 -9.76
C MET A 31 -7.13 16.77 -11.12
N ALA A 32 -6.39 17.72 -11.69
CA ALA A 32 -5.70 17.54 -12.98
C ALA A 32 -4.26 17.06 -12.83
N ASN A 33 -3.79 16.88 -11.60
CA ASN A 33 -2.40 16.54 -11.32
C ASN A 33 -2.24 15.07 -10.95
N VAL A 34 -1.17 14.45 -11.44
CA VAL A 34 -0.79 13.10 -11.05
C VAL A 34 0.48 13.20 -10.21
N ILE A 35 0.44 12.63 -9.03
CA ILE A 35 1.61 12.57 -8.15
C ILE A 35 2.03 11.12 -7.94
N SER A 36 3.32 10.92 -7.70
CA SER A 36 3.88 9.61 -7.39
C SER A 36 4.81 9.74 -6.19
N PHE A 37 4.74 8.79 -5.29
CA PHE A 37 5.62 8.79 -4.12
C PHE A 37 5.82 7.36 -3.62
N PRO A 38 6.96 7.09 -2.97
CA PRO A 38 7.22 5.75 -2.43
C PRO A 38 6.34 5.47 -1.23
N VAL A 39 5.88 4.23 -1.13
CA VAL A 39 5.12 3.75 0.02
C VAL A 39 5.70 2.42 0.48
N SER A 40 5.59 2.16 1.77
CA SER A 40 5.94 0.87 2.36
C SER A 40 4.77 0.40 3.19
N PHE A 41 4.46 -0.88 3.10
CA PHE A 41 3.35 -1.44 3.84
C PHE A 41 3.63 -2.89 4.22
N THR A 42 2.89 -3.36 5.22
CA THR A 42 3.00 -4.72 5.72
C THR A 42 1.63 -5.38 5.62
N VAL A 43 1.59 -6.61 5.13
CA VAL A 43 0.37 -7.42 5.10
C VAL A 43 0.58 -8.60 6.01
N GLU A 44 -0.27 -8.72 7.02
CA GLU A 44 -0.25 -9.83 7.96
C GLU A 44 -1.50 -10.66 7.78
N MET A 45 -1.33 -11.96 7.64
CA MET A 45 -2.46 -12.89 7.55
C MET A 45 -2.51 -13.74 8.80
N ASN A 46 -3.62 -13.65 9.56
CA ASN A 46 -3.75 -14.46 10.76
C ASN A 46 -4.24 -15.88 10.42
N PRO A 47 -4.18 -16.82 11.39
CA PRO A 47 -4.58 -18.20 11.13
C PRO A 47 -6.05 -18.37 10.72
N LEU A 48 -6.90 -17.38 10.97
CA LEU A 48 -8.30 -17.40 10.56
C LEU A 48 -8.52 -16.89 9.13
N GLY A 49 -7.41 -16.53 8.44
CA GLY A 49 -7.49 -16.05 7.06
C GLY A 49 -7.80 -14.56 6.93
N ILE A 50 -7.77 -13.82 8.03
CA ILE A 50 -8.02 -12.37 8.01
C ILE A 50 -6.72 -11.64 7.72
N CYS A 51 -6.74 -10.79 6.69
CA CYS A 51 -5.59 -9.96 6.32
C CYS A 51 -5.67 -8.62 7.01
N THR A 52 -4.55 -8.18 7.59
CA THR A 52 -4.41 -6.84 8.18
C THR A 52 -3.32 -6.12 7.43
N VAL A 53 -3.62 -4.91 6.97
CA VAL A 53 -2.67 -4.07 6.24
C VAL A 53 -2.25 -2.91 7.13
N ASP A 54 -0.94 -2.75 7.31
CA ASP A 54 -0.35 -1.59 7.98
C ASP A 54 0.43 -0.78 6.95
N LEU A 55 0.03 0.45 6.74
CA LEU A 55 0.71 1.37 5.85
C LEU A 55 1.63 2.28 6.66
N ASP A 56 2.91 2.31 6.29
CA ASP A 56 3.87 3.20 6.93
C ASP A 56 3.51 4.66 6.65
N PRO A 57 3.93 5.59 7.52
CA PRO A 57 3.64 7.02 7.31
C PRO A 57 4.06 7.49 5.93
N LEU A 58 3.20 8.29 5.31
CA LEU A 58 3.48 8.87 4.00
C LEU A 58 4.53 9.98 4.12
N PRO A 59 5.20 10.33 3.00
CA PRO A 59 6.18 11.42 3.02
C PRO A 59 5.58 12.72 3.57
N LYS A 60 6.34 13.40 4.43
CA LYS A 60 5.87 14.62 5.09
C LYS A 60 5.87 15.84 4.18
N ASP A 61 6.55 15.76 3.07
CA ASP A 61 6.67 16.87 2.12
C ASP A 61 5.55 16.90 1.07
N LEU A 62 4.53 16.07 1.23
CA LEU A 62 3.36 16.10 0.36
C LEU A 62 2.48 17.32 0.70
N ASP A 63 2.09 18.06 -0.32
CA ASP A 63 1.24 19.25 -0.19
C ASP A 63 -0.25 18.92 -0.15
N TYR A 64 -0.60 17.72 0.22
CA TYR A 64 -1.98 17.22 0.21
C TYR A 64 -2.36 16.64 1.56
N PRO A 65 -3.66 16.60 1.90
CA PRO A 65 -4.11 16.03 3.17
C PRO A 65 -3.69 14.56 3.31
N VAL A 66 -2.80 14.28 4.27
CA VAL A 66 -2.20 12.95 4.44
C VAL A 66 -3.21 11.94 4.98
N LEU A 67 -4.08 12.34 5.92
CA LEU A 67 -5.02 11.41 6.53
C LEU A 67 -6.01 10.78 5.53
N PRO A 68 -6.69 11.56 4.69
CA PRO A 68 -7.56 10.97 3.66
C PRO A 68 -6.80 10.11 2.66
N MET A 69 -5.59 10.52 2.29
CA MET A 69 -4.74 9.75 1.37
C MET A 69 -4.34 8.40 2.00
N THR A 70 -3.96 8.41 3.27
CA THR A 70 -3.59 7.20 3.98
C THR A 70 -4.75 6.21 4.04
N LYS A 71 -5.95 6.68 4.36
CA LYS A 71 -7.13 5.84 4.42
C LYS A 71 -7.48 5.23 3.06
N THR A 72 -7.42 6.03 2.01
CA THR A 72 -7.74 5.56 0.67
C THR A 72 -6.72 4.54 0.18
N LEU A 73 -5.43 4.81 0.40
CA LEU A 73 -4.37 3.88 0.03
C LEU A 73 -4.47 2.57 0.81
N LYS A 74 -4.71 2.65 2.11
CA LYS A 74 -4.83 1.46 2.95
C LYS A 74 -5.99 0.58 2.47
N SER A 75 -7.12 1.19 2.13
CA SER A 75 -8.27 0.46 1.59
C SER A 75 -7.93 -0.19 0.26
N TYR A 76 -7.23 0.51 -0.61
CA TYR A 76 -6.81 0.01 -1.91
C TYR A 76 -5.89 -1.20 -1.76
N ILE A 77 -4.91 -1.11 -0.87
CA ILE A 77 -3.97 -2.21 -0.61
C ILE A 77 -4.68 -3.40 0.03
N ASP A 78 -5.63 -3.15 0.93
CA ASP A 78 -6.44 -4.20 1.55
C ASP A 78 -7.21 -4.98 0.50
N ASP A 79 -7.81 -4.30 -0.47
CA ASP A 79 -8.51 -4.94 -1.57
C ASP A 79 -7.55 -5.78 -2.41
N MET A 80 -6.36 -5.27 -2.72
CA MET A 80 -5.36 -6.03 -3.45
C MET A 80 -4.93 -7.29 -2.70
N ALA A 81 -4.76 -7.19 -1.39
CA ALA A 81 -4.38 -8.33 -0.56
C ALA A 81 -5.47 -9.41 -0.57
N ARG A 82 -6.73 -9.00 -0.47
CA ARG A 82 -7.86 -9.94 -0.51
C ARG A 82 -8.02 -10.60 -1.87
N GLU A 83 -7.75 -9.87 -2.94
CA GLU A 83 -7.87 -10.38 -4.31
C GLU A 83 -6.65 -11.17 -4.75
N GLY A 84 -5.59 -11.19 -3.95
CA GLY A 84 -4.37 -11.92 -4.26
C GLY A 84 -3.57 -11.31 -5.40
N THR A 85 -3.68 -9.99 -5.61
CA THR A 85 -2.97 -9.30 -6.69
C THR A 85 -1.59 -8.79 -6.30
N LEU A 86 -1.22 -8.90 -5.02
CA LEU A 86 0.13 -8.55 -4.58
C LEU A 86 1.13 -9.67 -4.91
N PRO A 87 2.40 -9.32 -5.17
CA PRO A 87 3.42 -10.34 -5.42
C PRO A 87 3.55 -11.31 -4.25
N GLN A 88 3.63 -12.61 -4.57
CA GLN A 88 3.77 -13.67 -3.57
C GLN A 88 5.21 -14.04 -3.29
N THR A 89 6.13 -13.60 -4.13
CA THR A 89 7.56 -13.90 -4.01
C THR A 89 8.41 -12.69 -4.33
#